data_ff43d80fe0548dd9522996bab4b43108
#
_entry.id   ff43d80fe0548dd9522996bab4b43108
#
_cell.length_a   1.000
_cell.length_b   1.000
_cell.length_c   1.000
_cell.angle_alpha   90.00
_cell.angle_beta   90.00
_cell.angle_gamma   90.00
#
_symmetry.space_group_name_H-M   'P 1'
#
loop_
_entity.id
_entity.type
_entity.pdbx_description
1 polymer ?
#
loop_
_entity_poly.entity_id
_entity_poly.type
_entity_poly.pdbx_seq_one_letter_code
_entity_poly.pdbx_strand_id
1 'polypeptide(L)'
;MIERIIDTEVIKDLFFKYKEKYNPIINDYTFILSYKIDNKYVAFLIYQLLYEKAEVIDIFVLEEYRRKGIGKALLEEMMKDKTIESITLEVKESNKNAILLYNSLGFKEVAKRKGYYNGVDALLMLKEVK
;
A
#
# COMPACT_ATOMS: atom_id res chain seq x y z
N MET A 1 12.60 -0.46 10.61
CA MET A 1 11.68 0.11 11.60
C MET A 1 10.53 0.84 10.90
N ILE A 2 9.30 0.58 11.33
CA ILE A 2 8.12 1.19 10.73
C ILE A 2 7.64 2.34 11.60
N GLU A 3 7.35 3.49 10.98
CA GLU A 3 6.83 4.67 11.66
C GLU A 3 5.52 5.10 11.01
N ARG A 4 4.59 5.58 11.82
CA ARG A 4 3.43 6.30 11.30
C ARG A 4 3.85 7.72 10.96
N ILE A 5 3.53 8.17 9.76
CA ILE A 5 3.90 9.50 9.28
C ILE A 5 2.70 10.44 9.46
N ILE A 6 2.90 11.50 10.21
CA ILE A 6 1.91 12.57 10.38
C ILE A 6 2.26 13.75 9.48
N ASP A 7 3.53 14.15 9.47
CA ASP A 7 4.01 15.24 8.62
C ASP A 7 4.60 14.66 7.33
N THR A 8 3.89 14.85 6.21
CA THR A 8 4.31 14.28 4.92
C THR A 8 5.60 14.88 4.38
N GLU A 9 6.04 16.04 4.89
CA GLU A 9 7.29 16.65 4.45
C GLU A 9 8.48 15.73 4.69
N VAL A 10 8.45 14.89 5.73
CA VAL A 10 9.58 14.01 6.04
C VAL A 10 9.80 12.92 5.00
N ILE A 11 8.79 12.63 4.17
CA ILE A 11 8.91 11.63 3.10
C ILE A 11 8.62 12.22 1.72
N LYS A 12 8.73 13.53 1.55
CA LYS A 12 8.47 14.17 0.26
C LYS A 12 9.40 13.66 -0.85
N ASP A 13 10.66 13.38 -0.52
CA ASP A 13 11.60 12.85 -1.51
C ASP A 13 11.20 11.45 -1.96
N LEU A 14 10.65 10.65 -1.06
CA LEU A 14 10.16 9.32 -1.37
C LEU A 14 8.92 9.40 -2.27
N PHE A 15 8.02 10.34 -1.99
CA PHE A 15 6.87 10.60 -2.85
C PHE A 15 7.31 10.98 -4.26
N PHE A 16 8.30 11.87 -4.37
CA PHE A 16 8.84 12.29 -5.67
C PHE A 16 9.41 11.10 -6.46
N LYS A 17 10.12 10.20 -5.79
CA LYS A 17 10.66 9.00 -6.44
C LYS A 17 9.59 8.02 -6.87
N TYR A 18 8.44 8.00 -6.19
CA TYR A 18 7.31 7.19 -6.60
C TYR A 18 6.69 7.76 -7.88
N LYS A 19 6.33 9.05 -7.85
CA LYS A 19 5.81 9.79 -9.00
C LYS A 19 6.18 11.26 -8.81
N GLU A 20 6.76 11.87 -9.84
CA GLU A 20 7.31 13.24 -9.75
C GLU A 20 6.33 14.26 -9.19
N LYS A 21 5.04 14.17 -9.56
CA LYS A 21 4.02 15.11 -9.09
C LYS A 21 3.02 14.44 -8.14
N TYR A 22 3.49 13.44 -7.40
CA TYR A 22 2.62 12.72 -6.49
C TYR A 22 2.16 13.62 -5.36
N ASN A 23 0.84 13.75 -5.23
CA ASN A 23 0.22 14.55 -4.19
C ASN A 23 -1.01 13.81 -3.68
N PRO A 24 -0.85 12.87 -2.75
CA PRO A 24 -1.97 12.08 -2.26
C PRO A 24 -2.94 12.94 -1.46
N ILE A 25 -4.21 12.57 -1.51
CA ILE A 25 -5.24 13.22 -0.70
C ILE A 25 -5.12 12.72 0.73
N ILE A 26 -4.83 13.62 1.66
CA ILE A 26 -4.69 13.29 3.07
C ILE A 26 -5.86 13.92 3.82
N ASN A 27 -6.59 13.10 4.58
CA ASN A 27 -7.71 13.54 5.40
C ASN A 27 -7.70 12.79 6.73
N ASP A 28 -8.75 12.96 7.55
CA ASP A 28 -8.81 12.36 8.88
C ASP A 28 -8.85 10.82 8.85
N TYR A 29 -9.17 10.23 7.70
CA TYR A 29 -9.25 8.78 7.54
C TYR A 29 -8.00 8.17 6.93
N THR A 30 -7.01 9.00 6.60
CA THR A 30 -5.79 8.58 5.89
C THR A 30 -4.69 8.25 6.88
N PHE A 31 -4.07 7.10 6.68
CA PHE A 31 -2.93 6.64 7.48
C PHE A 31 -1.75 6.39 6.56
N ILE A 32 -0.57 6.81 7.00
CA ILE A 32 0.67 6.60 6.26
C ILE A 32 1.65 5.88 7.17
N LEU A 33 2.15 4.74 6.71
CA LEU A 33 3.24 4.02 7.35
C LEU A 33 4.47 4.11 6.46
N SER A 34 5.63 4.28 7.04
CA SER A 34 6.88 4.30 6.29
C SER A 34 7.91 3.40 6.96
N TYR A 35 8.76 2.79 6.15
CA TYR A 35 9.82 1.91 6.62
C TYR A 35 11.15 2.66 6.54
N LYS A 36 11.88 2.66 7.64
CA LYS A 36 13.12 3.41 7.80
C LYS A 36 14.29 2.47 8.02
N ILE A 37 15.35 2.67 7.26
CA ILE A 37 16.60 1.94 7.39
C ILE A 37 17.73 2.97 7.47
N ASP A 38 18.57 2.90 8.52
CA ASP A 38 19.73 3.80 8.71
C ASP A 38 19.34 5.27 8.54
N ASN A 39 18.25 5.67 9.21
CA ASN A 39 17.71 7.02 9.17
C ASN A 39 17.18 7.47 7.80
N LYS A 40 16.99 6.55 6.87
CA LYS A 40 16.45 6.85 5.55
C LYS A 40 15.09 6.17 5.38
N TYR A 41 14.08 6.92 4.93
CA TYR A 41 12.79 6.35 4.58
C TYR A 41 12.89 5.70 3.20
N VAL A 42 12.59 4.41 3.10
CA VAL A 42 12.80 3.61 1.88
C VAL A 42 11.51 3.06 1.30
N ALA A 43 10.39 3.20 1.99
CA ALA A 43 9.11 2.67 1.54
C ALA A 43 7.96 3.36 2.26
N PHE A 44 6.78 3.36 1.64
CA PHE A 44 5.58 3.84 2.30
C PHE A 44 4.36 3.00 1.92
N LEU A 45 3.36 3.04 2.79
CA LEU A 45 2.03 2.49 2.57
C LEU A 45 1.03 3.56 2.98
N ILE A 46 0.13 3.91 2.07
CA ILE A 46 -0.97 4.83 2.37
C ILE A 46 -2.26 4.02 2.32
N TYR A 47 -3.08 4.12 3.36
CA TYR A 47 -4.38 3.50 3.36
C TYR A 47 -5.41 4.42 4.01
N GLN A 48 -6.67 4.21 3.66
CA GLN A 48 -7.79 4.87 4.30
C GLN A 48 -8.53 3.85 5.14
N LEU A 49 -9.04 4.28 6.29
CA LEU A 49 -9.84 3.44 7.17
C LEU A 49 -11.14 4.16 7.47
N LEU A 50 -12.26 3.57 7.05
CA LEU A 50 -13.58 4.16 7.22
C LEU A 50 -14.55 3.03 7.57
N TYR A 51 -15.20 3.15 8.74
CA TYR A 51 -16.15 2.15 9.23
C TYR A 51 -15.58 0.73 9.20
N GLU A 52 -14.36 0.56 9.74
CA GLU A 52 -13.67 -0.73 9.88
C GLU A 52 -13.27 -1.36 8.53
N LYS A 53 -13.46 -0.65 7.43
CA LYS A 53 -13.03 -1.08 6.11
C LYS A 53 -11.83 -0.26 5.68
N ALA A 54 -10.74 -0.95 5.41
CA ALA A 54 -9.51 -0.31 4.96
C ALA A 54 -9.36 -0.47 3.45
N GLU A 55 -8.82 0.58 2.83
CA GLU A 55 -8.46 0.55 1.42
C GLU A 55 -7.01 0.98 1.28
N VAL A 56 -6.18 0.12 0.67
CA VAL A 56 -4.81 0.49 0.35
C VAL A 56 -4.86 1.43 -0.85
N ILE A 57 -4.38 2.65 -0.66
CA ILE A 57 -4.34 3.66 -1.71
C ILE A 57 -3.09 3.50 -2.56
N ASP A 58 -1.92 3.48 -1.91
CA ASP A 58 -0.64 3.29 -2.59
C ASP A 58 0.34 2.58 -1.67
N ILE A 59 1.22 1.78 -2.29
CA ILE A 59 2.34 1.15 -1.61
C ILE A 59 3.55 1.24 -2.52
N PHE A 60 4.69 1.64 -1.99
CA PHE A 60 5.90 1.83 -2.76
C PHE A 60 7.13 1.48 -1.94
N VAL A 61 8.06 0.76 -2.55
CA VAL A 61 9.36 0.45 -1.99
C VAL A 61 10.40 0.89 -3.01
N LEU A 62 11.43 1.62 -2.57
CA LEU A 62 12.54 1.99 -3.44
C LEU A 62 13.12 0.73 -4.08
N GLU A 63 13.49 0.83 -5.35
CA GLU A 63 13.93 -0.32 -6.15
C GLU A 63 15.04 -1.12 -5.48
N GLU A 64 16.04 -0.44 -4.92
CA GLU A 64 17.19 -1.09 -4.29
C GLU A 64 16.84 -1.81 -2.98
N TYR A 65 15.64 -1.58 -2.43
CA TYR A 65 15.17 -2.23 -1.21
C TYR A 65 14.06 -3.25 -1.45
N ARG A 66 13.75 -3.53 -2.70
CA ARG A 66 12.72 -4.52 -3.05
C ARG A 66 13.22 -5.95 -2.82
N ARG A 67 12.26 -6.88 -2.70
CA ARG A 67 12.52 -8.31 -2.47
C ARG A 67 13.16 -8.60 -1.12
N LYS A 68 12.97 -7.70 -0.15
CA LYS A 68 13.48 -7.85 1.22
C LYS A 68 12.35 -7.97 2.25
N GLY A 69 11.11 -8.12 1.78
CA GLY A 69 9.96 -8.25 2.67
C GLY A 69 9.45 -6.95 3.26
N ILE A 70 9.87 -5.79 2.76
CA ILE A 70 9.49 -4.50 3.34
C ILE A 70 8.01 -4.20 3.07
N GLY A 71 7.53 -4.42 1.84
CA GLY A 71 6.12 -4.23 1.51
C GLY A 71 5.23 -5.13 2.35
N LYS A 72 5.64 -6.38 2.51
CA LYS A 72 4.94 -7.34 3.37
C LYS A 72 4.89 -6.85 4.81
N ALA A 73 6.01 -6.35 5.34
CA ALA A 73 6.10 -5.84 6.71
C ALA A 73 5.15 -4.65 6.92
N LEU A 74 5.06 -3.73 5.94
CA LEU A 74 4.13 -2.60 6.02
C LEU A 74 2.68 -3.08 6.06
N LEU A 75 2.31 -4.02 5.19
CA LEU A 75 0.96 -4.58 5.18
C LEU A 75 0.64 -5.32 6.48
N GLU A 76 1.58 -6.07 7.01
CA GLU A 76 1.40 -6.77 8.28
C GLU A 76 1.25 -5.78 9.45
N GLU A 77 1.98 -4.68 9.43
CA GLU A 77 1.83 -3.64 10.44
C GLU A 77 0.42 -3.04 10.41
N MET A 78 -0.09 -2.74 9.20
CA MET A 78 -1.46 -2.27 9.02
C MET A 78 -2.46 -3.26 9.59
N MET A 79 -2.25 -4.56 9.37
CA MET A 79 -3.15 -5.61 9.81
C MET A 79 -3.18 -5.80 11.32
N LYS A 80 -2.26 -5.20 12.06
CA LYS A 80 -2.28 -5.23 13.53
C LYS A 80 -3.39 -4.36 14.12
N ASP A 81 -3.95 -3.44 13.34
CA ASP A 81 -5.08 -2.63 13.77
C ASP A 81 -6.32 -3.52 13.90
N LYS A 82 -6.73 -3.78 15.12
CA LYS A 82 -7.84 -4.71 15.42
C LYS A 82 -9.20 -4.18 15.02
N THR A 83 -9.31 -2.89 14.68
CA THR A 83 -10.57 -2.33 14.20
C THR A 83 -10.84 -2.67 12.74
N ILE A 84 -9.82 -3.07 11.98
CA ILE A 84 -9.97 -3.40 10.58
C ILE A 84 -10.66 -4.74 10.41
N GLU A 85 -11.77 -4.76 9.70
CA GLU A 85 -12.53 -5.98 9.39
C GLU A 85 -12.23 -6.50 7.99
N SER A 86 -11.99 -5.59 7.04
CA SER A 86 -11.65 -5.97 5.68
C SER A 86 -10.69 -4.98 5.06
N ILE A 87 -9.91 -5.43 4.07
CA ILE A 87 -8.95 -4.62 3.35
C ILE A 87 -9.15 -4.85 1.86
N THR A 88 -9.27 -3.76 1.09
CA THR A 88 -9.32 -3.81 -0.37
C THR A 88 -8.12 -3.11 -0.96
N LEU A 89 -7.74 -3.52 -2.16
CA LEU A 89 -6.70 -2.85 -2.96
C LEU A 89 -6.94 -3.11 -4.43
N GLU A 90 -6.37 -2.24 -5.27
CA GLU A 90 -6.34 -2.47 -6.71
C GLU A 90 -4.88 -2.68 -7.15
N VAL A 91 -4.69 -3.57 -8.12
CA VAL A 91 -3.35 -3.86 -8.65
C VAL A 91 -3.47 -4.12 -10.14
N LYS A 92 -2.46 -3.67 -10.90
CA LYS A 92 -2.39 -4.02 -12.34
C LYS A 92 -2.23 -5.52 -12.49
N GLU A 93 -3.00 -6.12 -13.40
CA GLU A 93 -2.88 -7.55 -13.69
C GLU A 93 -1.46 -7.94 -14.11
N SER A 94 -0.73 -7.04 -14.74
CA SER A 94 0.65 -7.26 -15.16
C SER A 94 1.65 -7.28 -14.01
N ASN A 95 1.29 -6.76 -12.84
CA ASN A 95 2.18 -6.70 -11.68
C ASN A 95 2.16 -8.03 -10.92
N LYS A 96 2.83 -9.04 -11.49
CA LYS A 96 2.78 -10.41 -10.96
C LYS A 96 3.40 -10.54 -9.58
N ASN A 97 4.48 -9.80 -9.31
CA ASN A 97 5.13 -9.86 -8.00
C ASN A 97 4.22 -9.33 -6.89
N ALA A 98 3.51 -8.23 -7.15
CA ALA A 98 2.56 -7.68 -6.18
C ALA A 98 1.40 -8.64 -5.94
N ILE A 99 0.86 -9.24 -7.01
CA ILE A 99 -0.23 -10.20 -6.90
C ILE A 99 0.17 -11.40 -6.05
N LEU A 100 1.39 -11.93 -6.27
CA LEU A 100 1.91 -13.03 -5.46
C LEU A 100 2.00 -12.64 -3.97
N LEU A 101 2.49 -11.42 -3.69
CA LEU A 101 2.56 -10.91 -2.32
C LEU A 101 1.16 -10.86 -1.70
N TYR A 102 0.21 -10.26 -2.38
CA TYR A 102 -1.14 -10.11 -1.85
C TYR A 102 -1.82 -11.46 -1.64
N ASN A 103 -1.67 -12.38 -2.59
CA ASN A 103 -2.19 -13.75 -2.42
C ASN A 103 -1.58 -14.43 -1.21
N SER A 104 -0.27 -14.24 -0.98
CA SER A 104 0.41 -14.85 0.17
C SER A 104 -0.10 -14.31 1.50
N LEU A 105 -0.64 -13.11 1.50
CA LEU A 105 -1.21 -12.47 2.71
C LEU A 105 -2.72 -12.73 2.85
N GLY A 106 -3.30 -13.51 1.94
CA GLY A 106 -4.71 -13.90 2.03
C GLY A 106 -5.69 -13.04 1.25
N PHE A 107 -5.19 -12.13 0.42
CA PHE A 107 -6.06 -11.37 -0.50
C PHE A 107 -6.52 -12.26 -1.63
N LYS A 108 -7.75 -12.04 -2.10
CA LYS A 108 -8.33 -12.76 -3.24
C LYS A 108 -8.92 -11.79 -4.23
N GLU A 109 -8.80 -12.10 -5.51
CA GLU A 109 -9.42 -11.31 -6.56
C GLU A 109 -10.94 -11.41 -6.43
N VAL A 110 -11.63 -10.26 -6.42
CA VAL A 110 -13.09 -10.19 -6.34
C VAL A 110 -13.72 -9.47 -7.53
N ALA A 111 -12.96 -8.68 -8.27
CA ALA A 111 -13.45 -7.99 -9.45
C ALA A 111 -12.29 -7.61 -10.36
N LYS A 112 -12.62 -7.26 -11.61
CA LYS A 112 -11.65 -6.85 -12.61
C LYS A 112 -12.21 -5.64 -13.37
N ARG A 113 -11.38 -4.59 -13.52
CA ARG A 113 -11.71 -3.45 -14.39
C ARG A 113 -10.90 -3.59 -15.67
N LYS A 114 -11.58 -3.90 -16.77
CA LYS A 114 -10.90 -4.11 -18.04
C LYS A 114 -10.33 -2.83 -18.61
N GLY A 115 -9.05 -2.88 -19.01
CA GLY A 115 -8.36 -1.78 -19.68
C GLY A 115 -8.19 -0.53 -18.84
N TYR A 116 -8.32 -0.60 -17.52
CA TYR A 116 -8.31 0.56 -16.64
C TYR A 116 -6.97 1.30 -16.67
N TYR A 117 -5.86 0.59 -16.75
CA TYR A 117 -4.51 1.17 -16.81
C TYR A 117 -3.98 1.10 -18.26
N ASN A 118 -4.41 2.02 -19.12
CA ASN A 118 -3.94 2.09 -20.52
C ASN A 118 -3.97 0.74 -21.23
N GLY A 119 -5.12 0.04 -21.14
CA GLY A 119 -5.30 -1.26 -21.78
C GLY A 119 -4.92 -2.45 -20.91
N VAL A 120 -4.32 -2.23 -19.77
CA VAL A 120 -4.03 -3.29 -18.79
C VAL A 120 -5.16 -3.34 -17.76
N ASP A 121 -5.63 -4.54 -17.46
CA ASP A 121 -6.72 -4.71 -16.50
C ASP A 121 -6.24 -4.41 -15.08
N ALA A 122 -7.15 -3.86 -14.27
CA ALA A 122 -6.95 -3.70 -12.83
C ALA A 122 -7.70 -4.81 -12.10
N LEU A 123 -7.03 -5.45 -11.15
CA LEU A 123 -7.66 -6.43 -10.27
C LEU A 123 -8.02 -5.77 -8.95
N LEU A 124 -9.26 -5.95 -8.52
CA LEU A 124 -9.67 -5.58 -7.17
C LEU A 124 -9.52 -6.80 -6.28
N MET A 125 -8.73 -6.67 -5.23
CA MET A 125 -8.47 -7.76 -4.30
C MET A 125 -8.99 -7.41 -2.91
N LEU A 126 -9.46 -8.42 -2.21
CA LEU A 126 -10.08 -8.27 -0.89
C LEU A 126 -9.50 -9.29 0.07
N LYS A 127 -9.23 -8.84 1.29
CA LYS A 127 -8.92 -9.71 2.42
C LYS A 127 -9.94 -9.47 3.53
N GLU A 128 -10.64 -10.51 3.94
CA GLU A 128 -11.45 -10.49 5.15
C GLU A 128 -10.53 -10.76 6.33
N VAL A 129 -10.46 -9.81 7.29
CA VAL A 129 -9.58 -9.94 8.45
C VAL A 129 -10.33 -10.55 9.63
N LYS A 130 -11.64 -10.31 9.67
CA LYS A 130 -12.50 -10.83 10.74
C LYS A 130 -13.71 -11.54 10.19
#